data_b4b684ac3d60b6b57e490f8706b0f384
#
_entry.id   b4b684ac3d60b6b57e490f8706b0f384
#
_cell.length_a   1.000
_cell.length_b   1.000
_cell.length_c   1.000
_cell.angle_alpha   90.00
_cell.angle_beta   90.00
_cell.angle_gamma   90.00
#
_symmetry.space_group_name_H-M   'P 1'
#
loop_
_entity.id
_entity.type
_entity.pdbx_description
1 polymer ?
#
loop_
_entity_poly.entity_id
_entity_poly.type
_entity_poly.pdbx_seq_one_letter_code
_entity_poly.pdbx_strand_id
1 'polypeptide(L)'
;MLLLAGLPVRSQLVKWTPEDIKLLTKDWVGERLPDGRPKVSDAHLERLKKVTIEEAWEFLRAKGYENQFENFSGTNENSWVIIHPEQEMIGRVLTAQYMPMRFDFDDYLQEVGKKQGINRVNNNLPVTSLSEGDVYVADAFGKIADGTLLGDAVGATVFRNSKRGVIFNGSVRKLDALAEMEGFNAWVRGFDPSSISGLVCASVNAPIRIGRVTVLPGDVVIARLSGVIFIPPQFVTELILSVEVTALRSTFNQQRREGKIDNNTQFNEWAIKQSDDLHISKAELEAYLNQQASQPQSTQQTRSQRQ
;
A
#
# COMPACT_ATOMS: atom_id res chain seq x y z
N MET A 1 26.21 43.97 -3.79
CA MET A 1 25.24 43.51 -2.72
C MET A 1 24.51 42.31 -3.29
N LEU A 2 25.01 41.09 -3.05
CA LEU A 2 24.33 39.85 -3.46
C LEU A 2 23.16 39.63 -2.51
N LEU A 3 21.93 39.71 -3.02
CA LEU A 3 20.72 39.18 -2.34
C LEU A 3 20.81 37.66 -2.37
N LEU A 4 21.26 37.06 -1.28
CA LEU A 4 21.01 35.65 -0.99
C LEU A 4 19.48 35.49 -0.80
N ALA A 5 18.81 35.07 -1.86
CA ALA A 5 17.45 34.57 -1.74
C ALA A 5 17.50 33.34 -0.82
N GLY A 6 17.10 33.53 0.45
CA GLY A 6 16.98 32.46 1.40
C GLY A 6 16.03 31.42 0.85
N LEU A 7 16.54 30.21 0.60
CA LEU A 7 15.69 29.05 0.35
C LEU A 7 14.73 28.92 1.55
N PRO A 8 13.44 28.77 1.33
CA PRO A 8 12.51 28.57 2.44
C PRO A 8 12.96 27.32 3.20
N VAL A 9 13.35 27.48 4.46
CA VAL A 9 13.57 26.37 5.39
C VAL A 9 12.20 25.68 5.51
N ARG A 10 12.06 24.51 4.88
CA ARG A 10 10.85 23.71 5.04
C ARG A 10 10.83 23.17 6.47
N SER A 11 9.92 23.69 7.28
CA SER A 11 9.63 23.12 8.58
C SER A 11 8.95 21.74 8.39
N GLN A 12 8.99 20.89 9.42
CA GLN A 12 8.22 19.65 9.44
C GLN A 12 6.77 19.92 9.03
N LEU A 13 6.23 19.11 8.12
CA LEU A 13 4.85 19.25 7.64
C LEU A 13 3.96 18.28 8.42
N VAL A 14 2.84 18.76 8.94
CA VAL A 14 1.82 17.87 9.53
C VAL A 14 1.12 17.09 8.42
N LYS A 15 0.77 17.76 7.32
CA LYS A 15 0.26 17.11 6.11
C LYS A 15 1.21 17.41 4.97
N TRP A 16 1.74 16.38 4.34
CA TRP A 16 2.62 16.52 3.19
C TRP A 16 1.87 17.12 2.00
N THR A 17 2.53 18.02 1.30
CA THR A 17 1.94 18.69 0.14
C THR A 17 1.89 17.78 -1.08
N PRO A 18 1.00 18.03 -2.05
CA PRO A 18 1.00 17.29 -3.30
C PRO A 18 2.35 17.30 -4.03
N GLU A 19 3.10 18.40 -3.93
CA GLU A 19 4.43 18.55 -4.53
C GLU A 19 5.47 17.65 -3.85
N ASP A 20 5.45 17.57 -2.52
CA ASP A 20 6.35 16.69 -1.77
C ASP A 20 6.05 15.22 -2.08
N ILE A 21 4.76 14.85 -2.16
CA ILE A 21 4.35 13.48 -2.49
C ILE A 21 4.72 13.13 -3.95
N LYS A 22 4.57 14.05 -4.89
CA LYS A 22 5.00 13.84 -6.28
C LYS A 22 6.51 13.63 -6.37
N LEU A 23 7.30 14.40 -5.62
CA LEU A 23 8.75 14.23 -5.57
C LEU A 23 9.14 12.87 -4.96
N LEU A 24 8.46 12.47 -3.87
CA LEU A 24 8.68 11.20 -3.21
C LEU A 24 8.35 10.00 -4.11
N THR A 25 7.30 10.13 -4.92
CA THR A 25 6.78 9.09 -5.82
C THR A 25 7.02 9.44 -7.30
N LYS A 26 8.19 10.01 -7.62
CA LYS A 26 8.53 10.53 -8.95
C LYS A 26 8.49 9.48 -10.07
N ASP A 27 8.71 8.21 -9.72
CA ASP A 27 8.74 7.11 -10.68
C ASP A 27 7.31 6.68 -11.12
N TRP A 28 6.26 7.22 -10.48
CA TRP A 28 4.89 7.04 -10.89
C TRP A 28 4.50 8.06 -11.97
N VAL A 29 4.15 7.58 -13.16
CA VAL A 29 3.75 8.40 -14.32
C VAL A 29 2.24 8.40 -14.58
N GLY A 30 1.43 7.67 -13.79
CA GLY A 30 -0.02 7.57 -13.94
C GLY A 30 -0.79 8.73 -13.28
N GLU A 31 -2.12 8.57 -13.24
CA GLU A 31 -3.04 9.51 -12.59
C GLU A 31 -2.72 9.67 -11.09
N ARG A 32 -3.02 10.85 -10.55
CA ARG A 32 -2.81 11.15 -9.12
C ARG A 32 -4.10 11.63 -8.48
N LEU A 33 -4.24 11.35 -7.20
CA LEU A 33 -5.27 11.93 -6.35
C LEU A 33 -5.00 13.42 -6.11
N PRO A 34 -6.02 14.21 -5.68
CA PRO A 34 -5.84 15.64 -5.42
C PRO A 34 -4.76 15.98 -4.41
N ASP A 35 -4.47 15.06 -3.49
CA ASP A 35 -3.39 15.19 -2.49
C ASP A 35 -1.99 14.81 -3.01
N GLY A 36 -1.87 14.46 -4.30
CA GLY A 36 -0.61 14.12 -4.96
C GLY A 36 -0.26 12.63 -4.94
N ARG A 37 -0.96 11.80 -4.16
CA ARG A 37 -0.71 10.35 -4.12
C ARG A 37 -0.94 9.70 -5.48
N PRO A 38 -0.11 8.70 -5.87
CA PRO A 38 -0.41 7.82 -7.00
C PRO A 38 -1.82 7.24 -6.93
N LYS A 39 -2.55 7.27 -8.04
CA LYS A 39 -3.87 6.67 -8.17
C LYS A 39 -3.79 5.44 -9.08
N VAL A 40 -3.41 4.31 -8.53
CA VAL A 40 -3.57 3.03 -9.21
C VAL A 40 -5.07 2.80 -9.45
N SER A 41 -5.45 2.40 -10.65
CA SER A 41 -6.87 2.23 -11.03
C SER A 41 -7.55 1.12 -10.24
N ASP A 42 -8.87 1.25 -10.04
CA ASP A 42 -9.65 0.22 -9.35
C ASP A 42 -9.64 -1.11 -10.14
N ALA A 43 -9.55 -1.06 -11.48
CA ALA A 43 -9.37 -2.25 -12.31
C ALA A 43 -8.07 -3.00 -11.99
N HIS A 44 -6.97 -2.28 -11.73
CA HIS A 44 -5.71 -2.92 -11.29
C HIS A 44 -5.83 -3.48 -9.87
N LEU A 45 -6.53 -2.79 -8.95
CA LEU A 45 -6.77 -3.31 -7.59
C LEU A 45 -7.57 -4.62 -7.64
N GLU A 46 -8.57 -4.73 -8.53
CA GLU A 46 -9.32 -5.99 -8.70
C GLU A 46 -8.44 -7.12 -9.28
N ARG A 47 -7.59 -6.83 -10.26
CA ARG A 47 -6.65 -7.82 -10.83
C ARG A 47 -5.65 -8.32 -9.79
N LEU A 48 -5.22 -7.47 -8.85
CA LEU A 48 -4.31 -7.84 -7.75
C LEU A 48 -4.89 -8.89 -6.80
N LYS A 49 -6.20 -9.11 -6.78
CA LYS A 49 -6.83 -10.22 -6.02
C LYS A 49 -6.32 -11.60 -6.47
N LYS A 50 -5.86 -11.71 -7.71
CA LYS A 50 -5.29 -12.95 -8.27
C LYS A 50 -3.80 -13.13 -7.93
N VAL A 51 -3.13 -12.10 -7.44
CA VAL A 51 -1.70 -12.12 -7.09
C VAL A 51 -1.54 -12.59 -5.65
N THR A 52 -0.75 -13.63 -5.42
CA THR A 52 -0.42 -14.11 -4.08
C THR A 52 0.62 -13.22 -3.39
N ILE A 53 0.71 -13.31 -2.06
CA ILE A 53 1.76 -12.61 -1.29
C ILE A 53 3.15 -13.06 -1.76
N GLU A 54 3.33 -14.36 -2.03
CA GLU A 54 4.58 -14.97 -2.45
C GLU A 54 5.02 -14.47 -3.83
N GLU A 55 4.11 -14.41 -4.81
CA GLU A 55 4.40 -13.88 -6.14
C GLU A 55 4.79 -12.40 -6.09
N ALA A 56 4.06 -11.59 -5.32
CA ALA A 56 4.38 -10.18 -5.13
C ALA A 56 5.75 -10.01 -4.43
N TRP A 57 6.04 -10.83 -3.43
CA TRP A 57 7.30 -10.80 -2.69
C TRP A 57 8.50 -11.20 -3.57
N GLU A 58 8.40 -12.28 -4.34
CA GLU A 58 9.46 -12.71 -5.26
C GLU A 58 9.72 -11.67 -6.33
N PHE A 59 8.64 -11.12 -6.93
CA PHE A 59 8.73 -10.06 -7.93
C PHE A 59 9.45 -8.83 -7.38
N LEU A 60 9.07 -8.34 -6.20
CA LEU A 60 9.66 -7.16 -5.59
C LEU A 60 11.13 -7.38 -5.22
N ARG A 61 11.48 -8.55 -4.70
CA ARG A 61 12.87 -8.92 -4.44
C ARG A 61 13.72 -8.91 -5.70
N ALA A 62 13.20 -9.45 -6.81
CA ALA A 62 13.89 -9.41 -8.10
C ALA A 62 14.15 -7.98 -8.60
N LYS A 63 13.33 -7.00 -8.14
CA LYS A 63 13.51 -5.56 -8.38
C LYS A 63 14.44 -4.88 -7.37
N GLY A 64 14.94 -5.60 -6.35
CA GLY A 64 15.78 -5.05 -5.28
C GLY A 64 15.01 -4.45 -4.10
N TYR A 65 13.69 -4.74 -3.99
CA TYR A 65 12.82 -4.32 -2.89
C TYR A 65 12.62 -5.47 -1.90
N GLU A 66 13.57 -5.65 -0.99
CA GLU A 66 13.60 -6.83 -0.10
C GLU A 66 12.66 -6.74 1.10
N ASN A 67 12.40 -5.53 1.60
CA ASN A 67 11.67 -5.29 2.85
C ASN A 67 10.28 -4.70 2.58
N GLN A 68 9.42 -5.43 1.86
CA GLN A 68 8.07 -4.96 1.51
C GLN A 68 6.94 -5.76 2.17
N PHE A 69 7.28 -6.82 2.90
CA PHE A 69 6.34 -7.71 3.57
C PHE A 69 6.48 -7.65 5.09
N GLU A 70 5.35 -7.61 5.81
CA GLU A 70 5.33 -7.64 7.27
C GLU A 70 4.20 -8.52 7.83
N ASN A 71 4.57 -9.42 8.73
CA ASN A 71 3.64 -10.21 9.53
C ASN A 71 4.00 -10.23 11.02
N PHE A 72 5.04 -9.46 11.41
CA PHE A 72 5.62 -9.42 12.76
C PHE A 72 6.10 -10.79 13.28
N SER A 73 6.32 -11.76 12.38
CA SER A 73 6.94 -13.03 12.78
C SER A 73 8.42 -12.85 13.12
N GLY A 74 8.90 -13.64 14.06
CA GLY A 74 10.31 -13.57 14.50
C GLY A 74 10.63 -12.42 15.46
N THR A 75 9.65 -11.65 15.90
CA THR A 75 9.75 -10.71 17.01
C THR A 75 9.14 -11.31 18.27
N ASN A 76 9.46 -10.75 19.44
CA ASN A 76 8.76 -11.11 20.70
C ASN A 76 7.34 -10.53 20.75
N GLU A 77 6.90 -9.89 19.69
CA GLU A 77 5.60 -9.28 19.56
C GLU A 77 4.63 -10.23 18.86
N ASN A 78 3.35 -10.13 19.18
CA ASN A 78 2.31 -10.90 18.53
C ASN A 78 2.22 -10.52 17.04
N SER A 79 1.90 -11.49 16.19
CA SER A 79 1.50 -11.29 14.81
C SER A 79 0.29 -10.34 14.69
N TRP A 80 -0.13 -10.06 13.48
CA TRP A 80 -1.37 -9.32 13.24
C TRP A 80 -2.58 -9.98 13.91
N VAL A 81 -3.42 -9.15 14.52
CA VAL A 81 -4.79 -9.51 14.89
C VAL A 81 -5.68 -8.97 13.78
N ILE A 82 -6.45 -9.86 13.15
CA ILE A 82 -7.26 -9.57 11.97
C ILE A 82 -8.72 -9.75 12.34
N ILE A 83 -9.58 -8.77 12.01
CA ILE A 83 -11.01 -8.85 12.35
C ILE A 83 -11.67 -9.95 11.53
N HIS A 84 -11.45 -9.99 10.21
CA HIS A 84 -11.98 -10.98 9.29
C HIS A 84 -10.83 -11.69 8.58
N PRO A 85 -10.24 -12.73 9.18
CA PRO A 85 -9.05 -13.40 8.63
C PRO A 85 -9.32 -14.14 7.31
N GLU A 86 -10.57 -14.45 7.01
CA GLU A 86 -11.04 -15.06 5.76
C GLU A 86 -11.16 -14.06 4.59
N GLN A 87 -11.09 -12.76 4.87
CA GLN A 87 -11.25 -11.70 3.88
C GLN A 87 -9.92 -11.00 3.63
N GLU A 88 -9.58 -10.82 2.36
CA GLU A 88 -8.45 -9.99 1.96
C GLU A 88 -8.84 -8.50 1.92
N MET A 89 -7.84 -7.63 1.98
CA MET A 89 -8.01 -6.20 1.76
C MET A 89 -6.92 -5.68 0.83
N ILE A 90 -7.34 -5.05 -0.29
CA ILE A 90 -6.44 -4.49 -1.29
C ILE A 90 -6.83 -3.03 -1.53
N GLY A 91 -5.86 -2.12 -1.54
CA GLY A 91 -6.14 -0.71 -1.78
C GLY A 91 -4.89 0.16 -1.83
N ARG A 92 -5.12 1.45 -2.08
CA ARG A 92 -4.07 2.48 -2.09
C ARG A 92 -3.80 2.96 -0.67
N VAL A 93 -2.57 3.17 -0.33
CA VAL A 93 -2.16 3.53 1.03
C VAL A 93 -2.31 5.03 1.28
N LEU A 94 -3.03 5.38 2.34
CA LEU A 94 -2.91 6.66 3.02
C LEU A 94 -2.13 6.44 4.31
N THR A 95 -1.02 7.14 4.49
CA THR A 95 -0.14 6.96 5.65
C THR A 95 -0.42 7.97 6.75
N ALA A 96 -0.30 7.55 8.02
CA ALA A 96 -0.22 8.44 9.17
C ALA A 96 0.82 7.96 10.19
N GLN A 97 1.60 8.89 10.73
CA GLN A 97 2.54 8.63 11.79
C GLN A 97 2.01 9.18 13.10
N TYR A 98 2.00 8.34 14.12
CA TYR A 98 1.75 8.76 15.51
C TYR A 98 3.01 8.66 16.34
N MET A 99 3.14 9.53 17.31
CA MET A 99 4.24 9.55 18.27
C MET A 99 3.72 9.65 19.70
N PRO A 100 4.52 9.22 20.70
CA PRO A 100 4.17 9.47 22.10
C PRO A 100 3.94 10.96 22.36
N MET A 101 2.92 11.25 23.18
CA MET A 101 2.53 12.60 23.51
C MET A 101 3.67 13.35 24.22
N ARG A 102 3.98 14.53 23.70
CA ARG A 102 4.75 15.58 24.36
C ARG A 102 4.02 16.90 24.15
N PHE A 103 3.74 17.64 25.19
CA PHE A 103 2.93 18.87 25.09
C PHE A 103 3.58 19.93 24.22
N ASP A 104 4.89 20.16 24.37
CA ASP A 104 5.65 21.09 23.54
C ASP A 104 5.67 20.70 22.05
N PHE A 105 5.68 19.40 21.77
CA PHE A 105 5.61 18.89 20.40
C PHE A 105 4.17 18.99 19.84
N ASP A 106 3.15 18.69 20.64
CA ASP A 106 1.76 18.88 20.22
C ASP A 106 1.46 20.35 19.92
N ASP A 107 1.86 21.27 20.80
CA ASP A 107 1.73 22.72 20.58
C ASP A 107 2.38 23.15 19.26
N TYR A 108 3.60 22.66 18.99
CA TYR A 108 4.29 22.90 17.72
C TYR A 108 3.50 22.35 16.52
N LEU A 109 2.97 21.14 16.60
CA LEU A 109 2.16 20.53 15.54
C LEU A 109 0.87 21.30 15.28
N GLN A 110 0.20 21.79 16.34
CA GLN A 110 -1.00 22.63 16.22
C GLN A 110 -0.68 23.96 15.49
N GLU A 111 0.45 24.59 15.80
CA GLU A 111 0.89 25.83 15.13
C GLU A 111 1.22 25.57 13.66
N VAL A 112 1.96 24.51 13.35
CA VAL A 112 2.31 24.13 11.98
C VAL A 112 1.05 23.78 11.21
N GLY A 113 0.16 22.98 11.78
CA GLY A 113 -1.12 22.61 11.20
C GLY A 113 -1.97 23.85 10.87
N LYS A 114 -2.05 24.82 11.78
CA LYS A 114 -2.76 26.09 11.54
C LYS A 114 -2.18 26.86 10.35
N LYS A 115 -0.85 26.89 10.19
CA LYS A 115 -0.18 27.50 9.02
C LYS A 115 -0.52 26.76 7.72
N GLN A 116 -0.86 25.46 7.80
CA GLN A 116 -1.32 24.64 6.69
C GLN A 116 -2.84 24.68 6.47
N GLY A 117 -3.58 25.52 7.21
CA GLY A 117 -5.05 25.61 7.12
C GLY A 117 -5.79 24.47 7.86
N ILE A 118 -5.11 23.74 8.73
CA ILE A 118 -5.69 22.66 9.53
C ILE A 118 -6.17 23.24 10.85
N ASN A 119 -7.48 23.17 11.12
CA ASN A 119 -8.06 23.74 12.34
C ASN A 119 -7.56 23.04 13.60
N ARG A 120 -7.38 21.72 13.55
CA ARG A 120 -6.88 20.91 14.67
C ARG A 120 -6.17 19.67 14.16
N VAL A 121 -4.95 19.47 14.61
CA VAL A 121 -4.20 18.24 14.37
C VAL A 121 -4.63 17.19 15.37
N ASN A 122 -5.31 16.15 14.91
CA ASN A 122 -5.79 15.04 15.73
C ASN A 122 -5.95 13.76 14.89
N ASN A 123 -6.46 12.68 15.49
CA ASN A 123 -6.67 11.38 14.83
C ASN A 123 -7.77 11.39 13.73
N ASN A 124 -8.55 12.46 13.59
CA ASN A 124 -9.52 12.57 12.48
C ASN A 124 -8.88 13.12 11.20
N LEU A 125 -7.71 13.76 11.29
CA LEU A 125 -7.04 14.34 10.14
C LEU A 125 -6.75 13.31 9.02
N PRO A 126 -6.19 12.12 9.31
CA PRO A 126 -6.05 11.08 8.29
C PRO A 126 -7.40 10.62 7.72
N VAL A 127 -8.40 10.46 8.58
CA VAL A 127 -9.74 9.95 8.20
C VAL A 127 -10.43 10.87 7.19
N THR A 128 -10.31 12.19 7.36
CA THR A 128 -10.86 13.17 6.43
C THR A 128 -10.09 13.30 5.12
N SER A 129 -8.90 12.69 5.05
CA SER A 129 -8.05 12.68 3.85
C SER A 129 -8.21 11.42 3.01
N LEU A 130 -9.05 10.46 3.44
CA LEU A 130 -9.31 9.21 2.72
C LEU A 130 -10.18 9.45 1.49
N SER A 131 -9.87 8.72 0.42
CA SER A 131 -10.65 8.59 -0.80
C SER A 131 -11.11 7.14 -0.97
N GLU A 132 -12.11 6.90 -1.79
CA GLU A 132 -12.58 5.55 -2.13
C GLU A 132 -11.43 4.71 -2.71
N GLY A 133 -11.30 3.46 -2.23
CA GLY A 133 -10.23 2.54 -2.56
C GLY A 133 -8.96 2.71 -1.72
N ASP A 134 -8.93 3.66 -0.77
CA ASP A 134 -7.81 3.81 0.15
C ASP A 134 -7.85 2.80 1.30
N VAL A 135 -6.67 2.40 1.76
CA VAL A 135 -6.45 1.72 3.05
C VAL A 135 -5.75 2.69 3.98
N TYR A 136 -6.32 2.91 5.17
CA TYR A 136 -5.68 3.76 6.16
C TYR A 136 -4.59 2.98 6.90
N VAL A 137 -3.34 3.34 6.67
CA VAL A 137 -2.17 2.69 7.27
C VAL A 137 -1.51 3.63 8.27
N ALA A 138 -1.39 3.20 9.52
CA ALA A 138 -0.82 4.04 10.58
C ALA A 138 0.24 3.31 11.40
N ASP A 139 1.34 4.02 11.67
CA ASP A 139 2.31 3.62 12.67
C ASP A 139 2.03 4.36 13.98
N ALA A 140 1.64 3.61 15.00
CA ALA A 140 1.45 4.07 16.38
C ALA A 140 2.39 3.32 17.33
N PHE A 141 3.61 3.03 16.87
CA PHE A 141 4.72 2.38 17.60
C PHE A 141 4.31 1.14 18.43
N GLY A 142 3.28 0.41 17.98
CA GLY A 142 2.79 -0.80 18.66
C GLY A 142 1.95 -0.54 19.91
N LYS A 143 1.57 0.71 20.21
CA LYS A 143 0.80 1.05 21.41
C LYS A 143 -0.60 0.42 21.38
N ILE A 144 -0.96 -0.33 22.43
CA ILE A 144 -2.24 -1.04 22.54
C ILE A 144 -3.13 -0.30 23.56
N ALA A 145 -2.84 -0.39 24.85
CA ALA A 145 -3.60 0.32 25.87
C ALA A 145 -3.44 1.84 25.69
N ASP A 146 -4.55 2.59 25.80
CA ASP A 146 -4.62 4.04 25.53
C ASP A 146 -4.16 4.45 24.12
N GLY A 147 -3.94 3.47 23.22
CA GLY A 147 -3.42 3.67 21.87
C GLY A 147 -4.45 3.45 20.77
N THR A 148 -5.72 3.28 21.10
CA THR A 148 -6.77 2.91 20.14
C THR A 148 -7.08 4.05 19.18
N LEU A 149 -6.62 3.91 17.92
CA LEU A 149 -6.75 4.96 16.91
C LEU A 149 -8.19 5.17 16.46
N LEU A 150 -9.02 4.11 16.51
CA LEU A 150 -10.44 4.18 16.17
C LEU A 150 -11.29 3.20 16.98
N GLY A 151 -12.57 3.50 17.04
CA GLY A 151 -13.66 2.61 17.42
C GLY A 151 -14.74 2.64 16.34
N ASP A 152 -15.95 2.21 16.68
CA ASP A 152 -17.09 2.07 15.78
C ASP A 152 -17.41 3.32 14.93
N ALA A 153 -17.59 4.47 15.55
CA ALA A 153 -17.97 5.70 14.85
C ALA A 153 -16.89 6.21 13.87
N VAL A 154 -15.62 6.14 14.28
CA VAL A 154 -14.50 6.51 13.41
C VAL A 154 -14.28 5.43 12.34
N GLY A 155 -14.42 4.14 12.69
CA GLY A 155 -14.37 3.02 11.76
C GLY A 155 -15.45 3.14 10.67
N ALA A 156 -16.68 3.47 11.04
CA ALA A 156 -17.76 3.74 10.08
C ALA A 156 -17.43 4.91 9.14
N THR A 157 -16.74 5.94 9.64
CA THR A 157 -16.32 7.06 8.81
C THR A 157 -15.19 6.66 7.86
N VAL A 158 -14.20 5.87 8.33
CA VAL A 158 -13.15 5.28 7.49
C VAL A 158 -13.79 4.47 6.37
N PHE A 159 -14.68 3.54 6.70
CA PHE A 159 -15.34 2.69 5.71
C PHE A 159 -16.21 3.47 4.72
N ARG A 160 -16.97 4.46 5.20
CA ARG A 160 -17.76 5.32 4.32
C ARG A 160 -16.91 6.04 3.28
N ASN A 161 -15.73 6.55 3.69
CA ASN A 161 -14.85 7.33 2.83
C ASN A 161 -14.02 6.46 1.89
N SER A 162 -13.54 5.32 2.38
CA SER A 162 -12.55 4.49 1.66
C SER A 162 -13.12 3.22 1.03
N LYS A 163 -14.25 2.72 1.52
CA LYS A 163 -14.79 1.38 1.20
C LYS A 163 -13.79 0.26 1.47
N ARG A 164 -12.87 0.50 2.40
CA ARG A 164 -11.82 -0.42 2.86
C ARG A 164 -11.74 -0.33 4.38
N GLY A 165 -10.62 -0.75 4.92
CA GLY A 165 -10.36 -0.74 6.35
C GLY A 165 -9.01 -0.15 6.70
N VAL A 166 -8.35 -0.74 7.70
CA VAL A 166 -7.15 -0.18 8.30
C VAL A 166 -6.03 -1.20 8.50
N ILE A 167 -4.79 -0.72 8.50
CA ILE A 167 -3.60 -1.47 8.91
C ILE A 167 -2.84 -0.62 9.92
N PHE A 168 -2.85 -1.02 11.21
CA PHE A 168 -2.26 -0.22 12.28
C PHE A 168 -1.16 -0.99 13.02
N ASN A 169 0.03 -0.45 13.03
CA ASN A 169 0.98 -0.79 14.09
C ASN A 169 0.53 -0.09 15.38
N GLY A 170 -0.58 -0.52 15.91
CA GLY A 170 -1.35 0.07 17.00
C GLY A 170 -2.61 -0.74 17.29
N SER A 171 -3.59 -0.14 17.93
CA SER A 171 -4.80 -0.83 18.37
C SER A 171 -6.09 -0.15 17.93
N VAL A 172 -7.19 -0.88 18.08
CA VAL A 172 -8.56 -0.42 17.91
C VAL A 172 -9.41 -0.82 19.12
N ARG A 173 -10.59 -0.22 19.25
CA ARG A 173 -11.56 -0.57 20.27
C ARG A 173 -12.91 -0.91 19.68
N LYS A 174 -13.85 -1.42 20.52
CA LYS A 174 -15.21 -1.82 20.09
C LYS A 174 -15.19 -2.85 18.95
N LEU A 175 -14.41 -3.90 19.16
CA LEU A 175 -14.18 -4.94 18.17
C LEU A 175 -15.47 -5.52 17.60
N ASP A 176 -16.46 -5.84 18.48
CA ASP A 176 -17.72 -6.46 18.06
C ASP A 176 -18.44 -5.57 17.04
N ALA A 177 -18.56 -4.27 17.30
CA ALA A 177 -19.20 -3.34 16.37
C ALA A 177 -18.41 -3.12 15.06
N LEU A 178 -17.08 -3.23 15.11
CA LEU A 178 -16.25 -3.19 13.89
C LEU A 178 -16.41 -4.47 13.07
N ALA A 179 -16.54 -5.63 13.72
CA ALA A 179 -16.71 -6.91 13.06
C ALA A 179 -18.11 -7.05 12.42
N GLU A 180 -19.14 -6.39 12.96
CA GLU A 180 -20.47 -6.34 12.35
C GLU A 180 -20.54 -5.44 11.09
N MET A 181 -19.50 -4.65 10.84
CA MET A 181 -19.48 -3.73 9.69
C MET A 181 -19.08 -4.46 8.42
N GLU A 182 -20.06 -4.83 7.59
CA GLU A 182 -19.85 -5.57 6.35
C GLU A 182 -18.87 -4.85 5.42
N GLY A 183 -17.81 -5.56 4.99
CA GLY A 183 -16.76 -5.07 4.10
C GLY A 183 -15.64 -4.26 4.77
N PHE A 184 -15.77 -3.95 6.08
CA PHE A 184 -14.65 -3.38 6.84
C PHE A 184 -13.74 -4.49 7.35
N ASN A 185 -12.42 -4.32 7.22
CA ASN A 185 -11.46 -5.23 7.84
C ASN A 185 -10.30 -4.44 8.47
N ALA A 186 -9.60 -5.06 9.42
CA ALA A 186 -8.48 -4.43 10.10
C ALA A 186 -7.37 -5.43 10.42
N TRP A 187 -6.14 -5.03 10.14
CA TRP A 187 -4.90 -5.64 10.60
C TRP A 187 -4.31 -4.74 11.67
N VAL A 188 -4.34 -5.19 12.92
CA VAL A 188 -3.91 -4.38 14.08
C VAL A 188 -2.99 -5.19 14.99
N ARG A 189 -2.33 -4.52 15.95
CA ARG A 189 -1.50 -5.19 16.95
C ARG A 189 -2.31 -5.68 18.15
N GLY A 190 -3.52 -5.19 18.33
CA GLY A 190 -4.40 -5.61 19.42
C GLY A 190 -5.65 -4.77 19.57
N PHE A 191 -6.39 -5.11 20.61
CA PHE A 191 -7.62 -4.45 21.03
C PHE A 191 -7.48 -3.97 22.45
N ASP A 192 -8.07 -2.80 22.74
CA ASP A 192 -8.15 -2.28 24.10
C ASP A 192 -9.44 -1.44 24.25
N PRO A 193 -10.14 -1.46 25.39
CA PRO A 193 -11.36 -0.67 25.55
C PRO A 193 -11.10 0.83 25.76
N SER A 194 -9.84 1.22 26.01
CA SER A 194 -9.48 2.62 26.26
C SER A 194 -9.73 3.51 25.06
N SER A 195 -9.84 4.80 25.29
CA SER A 195 -9.80 5.80 24.24
C SER A 195 -8.37 6.12 23.84
N ILE A 196 -8.20 6.78 22.68
CA ILE A 196 -6.90 7.31 22.29
C ILE A 196 -6.41 8.33 23.33
N SER A 197 -5.24 8.08 23.89
CA SER A 197 -4.58 8.93 24.86
C SER A 197 -3.07 8.79 24.75
N GLY A 198 -2.36 9.85 25.09
CA GLY A 198 -0.90 9.82 25.08
C GLY A 198 -0.27 9.69 23.69
N LEU A 199 -0.97 10.06 22.62
CA LEU A 199 -0.53 10.05 21.22
C LEU A 199 -0.76 11.40 20.56
N VAL A 200 0.16 11.79 19.69
CA VAL A 200 -0.02 12.91 18.75
C VAL A 200 0.06 12.40 17.31
N CYS A 201 -0.78 12.93 16.42
CA CYS A 201 -0.68 12.69 14.99
C CYS A 201 0.45 13.56 14.43
N ALA A 202 1.61 12.98 14.22
CA ALA A 202 2.82 13.73 13.85
C ALA A 202 2.84 14.07 12.36
N SER A 203 2.28 13.21 11.49
CA SER A 203 2.19 13.50 10.06
C SER A 203 1.13 12.65 9.35
N VAL A 204 0.65 13.17 8.20
CA VAL A 204 -0.24 12.49 7.25
C VAL A 204 0.39 12.56 5.87
N ASN A 205 0.33 11.46 5.12
CA ASN A 205 0.95 11.30 3.81
C ASN A 205 2.48 11.50 3.80
N ALA A 206 3.14 11.23 4.94
CA ALA A 206 4.58 11.08 5.04
C ALA A 206 4.99 9.61 4.89
N PRO A 207 6.26 9.31 4.59
CA PRO A 207 6.80 7.96 4.78
C PRO A 207 6.64 7.51 6.23
N ILE A 208 6.19 6.26 6.43
CA ILE A 208 6.08 5.65 7.75
C ILE A 208 6.77 4.29 7.77
N ARG A 209 6.88 3.71 8.97
CA ARG A 209 7.41 2.36 9.14
C ARG A 209 6.35 1.43 9.70
N ILE A 210 6.09 0.31 9.03
CA ILE A 210 5.29 -0.79 9.56
C ILE A 210 6.22 -2.00 9.74
N GLY A 211 6.58 -2.28 10.99
CA GLY A 211 7.58 -3.29 11.31
C GLY A 211 8.92 -3.02 10.61
N ARG A 212 9.32 -3.88 9.68
CA ARG A 212 10.54 -3.74 8.85
C ARG A 212 10.31 -3.01 7.51
N VAL A 213 9.05 -2.68 7.17
CA VAL A 213 8.70 -2.09 5.88
C VAL A 213 8.70 -0.57 5.96
N THR A 214 9.33 0.08 4.99
CA THR A 214 9.09 1.50 4.71
C THR A 214 7.89 1.61 3.78
N VAL A 215 6.85 2.31 4.22
CA VAL A 215 5.58 2.48 3.50
C VAL A 215 5.46 3.92 3.04
N LEU A 216 5.20 4.11 1.76
CA LEU A 216 5.02 5.43 1.16
C LEU A 216 3.53 5.71 0.87
N PRO A 217 3.10 6.98 0.90
CA PRO A 217 1.75 7.34 0.50
C PRO A 217 1.53 7.03 -0.98
N GLY A 218 0.45 6.29 -1.27
CA GLY A 218 0.13 5.84 -2.63
C GLY A 218 0.71 4.48 -3.01
N ASP A 219 1.49 3.82 -2.14
CA ASP A 219 1.75 2.39 -2.31
C ASP A 219 0.44 1.62 -2.43
N VAL A 220 0.46 0.46 -3.03
CA VAL A 220 -0.66 -0.48 -3.01
C VAL A 220 -0.37 -1.57 -1.99
N VAL A 221 -1.35 -1.87 -1.14
CA VAL A 221 -1.22 -2.94 -0.17
C VAL A 221 -2.11 -4.12 -0.54
N ILE A 222 -1.57 -5.33 -0.39
CA ILE A 222 -2.31 -6.59 -0.32
C ILE A 222 -2.19 -7.09 1.12
N ALA A 223 -3.31 -7.17 1.83
CA ALA A 223 -3.39 -7.67 3.19
C ALA A 223 -4.20 -8.97 3.21
N ARG A 224 -3.61 -10.03 3.74
CA ARG A 224 -4.18 -11.38 3.85
C ARG A 224 -3.84 -12.01 5.19
N LEU A 225 -4.34 -13.22 5.43
CA LEU A 225 -4.06 -13.97 6.65
C LEU A 225 -2.56 -14.10 6.93
N SER A 226 -1.74 -14.31 5.90
CA SER A 226 -0.28 -14.48 6.03
C SER A 226 0.46 -13.20 6.41
N GLY A 227 -0.15 -12.03 6.23
CA GLY A 227 0.43 -10.72 6.51
C GLY A 227 0.08 -9.68 5.46
N VAL A 228 0.86 -8.61 5.44
CA VAL A 228 0.67 -7.47 4.54
C VAL A 228 1.90 -7.26 3.67
N ILE A 229 1.70 -6.97 2.38
CA ILE A 229 2.77 -6.60 1.45
C ILE A 229 2.44 -5.26 0.81
N PHE A 230 3.43 -4.36 0.77
CA PHE A 230 3.31 -3.02 0.19
C PHE A 230 4.06 -2.98 -1.14
N ILE A 231 3.36 -2.57 -2.19
CA ILE A 231 3.83 -2.59 -3.57
C ILE A 231 3.97 -1.14 -4.05
N PRO A 232 5.17 -0.68 -4.41
CA PRO A 232 5.33 0.62 -5.03
C PRO A 232 4.47 0.73 -6.29
N PRO A 233 3.71 1.82 -6.49
CA PRO A 233 2.66 1.91 -7.51
C PRO A 233 3.17 1.71 -8.93
N GLN A 234 4.42 2.11 -9.22
CA GLN A 234 5.04 1.93 -10.54
C GLN A 234 5.24 0.48 -10.95
N PHE A 235 5.19 -0.47 -10.01
CA PHE A 235 5.37 -1.89 -10.29
C PHE A 235 4.05 -2.67 -10.42
N VAL A 236 2.91 -2.06 -10.10
CA VAL A 236 1.63 -2.76 -10.03
C VAL A 236 1.25 -3.41 -11.36
N THR A 237 1.33 -2.67 -12.45
CA THR A 237 0.98 -3.20 -13.78
C THR A 237 1.92 -4.34 -14.20
N GLU A 238 3.22 -4.16 -13.99
CA GLU A 238 4.21 -5.19 -14.36
C GLU A 238 4.04 -6.47 -13.52
N LEU A 239 3.78 -6.33 -12.22
CA LEU A 239 3.49 -7.45 -11.32
C LEU A 239 2.25 -8.24 -11.78
N ILE A 240 1.15 -7.56 -12.04
CA ILE A 240 -0.09 -8.18 -12.51
C ILE A 240 0.19 -8.97 -13.80
N LEU A 241 0.82 -8.33 -14.79
CA LEU A 241 1.11 -8.97 -16.06
C LEU A 241 2.08 -10.16 -15.92
N SER A 242 3.04 -10.08 -15.01
CA SER A 242 3.96 -11.19 -14.76
C SER A 242 3.23 -12.45 -14.25
N VAL A 243 2.28 -12.29 -13.36
CA VAL A 243 1.46 -13.38 -12.81
C VAL A 243 0.49 -13.92 -13.87
N GLU A 244 -0.22 -13.03 -14.59
CA GLU A 244 -1.16 -13.41 -15.64
C GLU A 244 -0.47 -14.15 -16.79
N VAL A 245 0.69 -13.67 -17.25
CA VAL A 245 1.48 -14.33 -18.29
C VAL A 245 2.02 -15.69 -17.82
N THR A 246 2.40 -15.82 -16.56
CA THR A 246 2.81 -17.11 -15.99
C THR A 246 1.66 -18.10 -15.99
N ALA A 247 0.46 -17.70 -15.60
CA ALA A 247 -0.74 -18.52 -15.66
C ALA A 247 -1.09 -18.93 -17.11
N LEU A 248 -1.03 -17.98 -18.04
CA LEU A 248 -1.22 -18.24 -19.47
C LEU A 248 -0.21 -19.25 -20.01
N ARG A 249 1.07 -19.12 -19.63
CA ARG A 249 2.13 -20.05 -20.07
C ARG A 249 1.90 -21.46 -19.53
N SER A 250 1.42 -21.58 -18.30
CA SER A 250 1.03 -22.86 -17.70
C SER A 250 -0.11 -23.51 -18.49
N THR A 251 -1.17 -22.77 -18.79
CA THR A 251 -2.32 -23.22 -19.59
C THR A 251 -1.90 -23.63 -21.02
N PHE A 252 -1.09 -22.81 -21.67
CA PHE A 252 -0.56 -23.12 -23.00
C PHE A 252 0.22 -24.43 -23.03
N ASN A 253 1.14 -24.63 -22.07
CA ASN A 253 1.93 -25.84 -21.98
C ASN A 253 1.05 -27.08 -21.68
N GLN A 254 0.02 -26.94 -20.88
CA GLN A 254 -0.94 -28.00 -20.60
C GLN A 254 -1.71 -28.37 -21.88
N GLN A 255 -2.31 -27.40 -22.58
CA GLN A 255 -3.07 -27.64 -23.81
C GLN A 255 -2.20 -28.23 -24.92
N ARG A 256 -0.92 -27.84 -24.99
CA ARG A 256 0.04 -28.43 -25.93
C ARG A 256 0.29 -29.91 -25.60
N ARG A 257 0.49 -30.28 -24.34
CA ARG A 257 0.64 -31.69 -23.93
C ARG A 257 -0.60 -32.53 -24.24
N GLU A 258 -1.79 -31.93 -24.15
CA GLU A 258 -3.07 -32.56 -24.46
C GLU A 258 -3.37 -32.64 -25.97
N GLY A 259 -2.48 -32.12 -26.82
CA GLY A 259 -2.67 -32.10 -28.28
C GLY A 259 -3.72 -31.10 -28.76
N LYS A 260 -4.17 -30.18 -27.93
CA LYS A 260 -5.15 -29.13 -28.27
C LYS A 260 -4.54 -27.95 -29.01
N ILE A 261 -3.23 -27.78 -28.93
CA ILE A 261 -2.46 -26.71 -29.57
C ILE A 261 -1.38 -27.35 -30.40
N ASP A 262 -1.27 -26.91 -31.67
CA ASP A 262 -0.22 -27.35 -32.57
C ASP A 262 1.18 -27.01 -32.02
N ASN A 263 2.13 -27.93 -32.22
CA ASN A 263 3.51 -27.79 -31.74
C ASN A 263 4.23 -26.56 -32.32
N ASN A 264 3.84 -26.09 -33.50
CA ASN A 264 4.40 -24.93 -34.17
C ASN A 264 3.81 -23.60 -33.69
N THR A 265 2.71 -23.64 -32.89
CA THR A 265 2.06 -22.42 -32.38
C THR A 265 3.00 -21.68 -31.42
N GLN A 266 3.24 -20.40 -31.68
CA GLN A 266 4.04 -19.55 -30.80
C GLN A 266 3.22 -19.07 -29.59
N PHE A 267 3.83 -19.06 -28.40
CA PHE A 267 3.15 -18.67 -27.17
C PHE A 267 2.57 -17.25 -27.24
N ASN A 268 3.35 -16.28 -27.73
CA ASN A 268 2.90 -14.88 -27.75
C ASN A 268 1.67 -14.69 -28.63
N GLU A 269 1.62 -15.32 -29.81
CA GLU A 269 0.46 -15.27 -30.71
C GLU A 269 -0.79 -15.90 -30.08
N TRP A 270 -0.60 -17.03 -29.39
CA TRP A 270 -1.68 -17.70 -28.69
C TRP A 270 -2.16 -16.86 -27.50
N ALA A 271 -1.26 -16.33 -26.66
CA ALA A 271 -1.60 -15.52 -25.47
C ALA A 271 -2.38 -14.25 -25.83
N ILE A 272 -1.98 -13.56 -26.91
CA ILE A 272 -2.67 -12.37 -27.41
C ILE A 272 -4.11 -12.70 -27.82
N LYS A 273 -4.36 -13.86 -28.41
CA LYS A 273 -5.72 -14.31 -28.77
C LYS A 273 -6.58 -14.64 -27.55
N GLN A 274 -5.99 -14.97 -26.39
CA GLN A 274 -6.70 -15.26 -25.16
C GLN A 274 -6.99 -13.99 -24.32
N SER A 275 -6.43 -12.84 -24.70
CA SER A 275 -6.52 -11.61 -23.88
C SER A 275 -7.96 -11.15 -23.61
N ASP A 276 -8.85 -11.28 -24.60
CA ASP A 276 -10.25 -10.86 -24.50
C ASP A 276 -11.02 -11.73 -23.49
N ASP A 277 -10.79 -13.05 -23.48
CA ASP A 277 -11.44 -14.01 -22.57
C ASP A 277 -10.99 -13.80 -21.10
N LEU A 278 -9.81 -13.22 -20.90
CA LEU A 278 -9.17 -13.06 -19.59
C LEU A 278 -9.30 -11.64 -19.03
N HIS A 279 -9.97 -10.75 -19.75
CA HIS A 279 -10.07 -9.33 -19.42
C HIS A 279 -8.71 -8.63 -19.23
N ILE A 280 -7.69 -9.09 -19.97
CA ILE A 280 -6.37 -8.46 -20.01
C ILE A 280 -6.37 -7.48 -21.18
N SER A 281 -5.93 -6.25 -20.98
CA SER A 281 -5.74 -5.32 -22.08
C SER A 281 -4.73 -5.91 -23.10
N LYS A 282 -5.19 -6.12 -24.33
CA LYS A 282 -4.34 -6.64 -25.41
C LYS A 282 -3.09 -5.80 -25.59
N ALA A 283 -3.23 -4.47 -25.55
CA ALA A 283 -2.11 -3.55 -25.70
C ALA A 283 -1.09 -3.67 -24.53
N GLU A 284 -1.55 -3.82 -23.29
CA GLU A 284 -0.68 -4.05 -22.14
C GLU A 284 0.07 -5.37 -22.25
N LEU A 285 -0.63 -6.45 -22.67
CA LEU A 285 -0.04 -7.77 -22.84
C LEU A 285 1.01 -7.76 -23.95
N GLU A 286 0.71 -7.19 -25.12
CA GLU A 286 1.65 -7.06 -26.23
C GLU A 286 2.91 -6.27 -25.82
N ALA A 287 2.73 -5.13 -25.14
CA ALA A 287 3.83 -4.32 -24.67
C ALA A 287 4.73 -5.08 -23.68
N TYR A 288 4.12 -5.80 -22.75
CA TYR A 288 4.85 -6.62 -21.77
C TYR A 288 5.63 -7.76 -22.43
N LEU A 289 5.01 -8.52 -23.32
CA LEU A 289 5.66 -9.64 -24.03
C LEU A 289 6.83 -9.17 -24.92
N ASN A 290 6.69 -8.02 -25.59
CA ASN A 290 7.74 -7.41 -26.38
C ASN A 290 8.92 -6.93 -25.51
N GLN A 291 8.61 -6.34 -24.34
CA GLN A 291 9.64 -5.94 -23.37
C GLN A 291 10.45 -7.14 -22.87
N GLN A 292 9.78 -8.25 -22.54
CA GLN A 292 10.45 -9.48 -22.10
C GLN A 292 11.36 -10.07 -23.21
N ALA A 293 10.92 -10.03 -24.46
CA ALA A 293 11.72 -10.51 -25.61
C ALA A 293 12.98 -9.65 -25.86
N SER A 294 12.94 -8.38 -25.48
CA SER A 294 14.03 -7.42 -25.70
C SER A 294 15.06 -7.40 -24.56
N GLN A 295 14.80 -8.03 -23.43
CA GLN A 295 15.74 -8.10 -22.31
C GLN A 295 16.78 -9.21 -22.55
N PRO A 296 18.09 -8.90 -22.59
CA PRO A 296 19.12 -9.92 -22.66
C PRO A 296 19.09 -10.77 -21.39
N GLN A 297 19.21 -12.09 -21.53
CA GLN A 297 19.17 -13.08 -20.43
C GLN A 297 20.26 -12.90 -19.34
N SER A 298 21.10 -11.86 -19.43
CA SER A 298 22.30 -11.65 -18.58
C SER A 298 22.12 -10.70 -17.39
N THR A 299 20.93 -10.11 -17.15
CA THR A 299 20.80 -9.06 -16.11
C THR A 299 20.48 -9.61 -14.70
N GLN A 300 20.37 -10.92 -14.52
CA GLN A 300 20.12 -11.51 -13.19
C GLN A 300 21.37 -11.60 -12.30
N GLN A 301 22.59 -11.35 -12.80
CA GLN A 301 23.82 -11.55 -12.02
C GLN A 301 24.51 -10.28 -11.48
N THR A 302 24.06 -9.07 -11.83
CA THR A 302 24.90 -7.88 -11.59
C THR A 302 24.46 -6.99 -10.41
N ARG A 303 23.40 -7.32 -9.67
CA ARG A 303 22.95 -6.53 -8.51
C ARG A 303 23.37 -7.05 -7.14
N SER A 304 23.95 -8.24 -7.05
CA SER A 304 24.50 -8.80 -5.79
C SER A 304 25.84 -8.18 -5.33
N GLN A 305 26.38 -7.21 -6.07
CA GLN A 305 27.70 -6.61 -5.74
C GLN A 305 27.62 -5.16 -5.26
N ARG A 306 26.45 -4.66 -4.86
CA ARG A 306 26.28 -3.32 -4.27
C ARG A 306 25.75 -3.37 -2.83
N GLN A 307 26.19 -4.34 -2.05
CA GLN A 307 26.11 -4.33 -0.58
C GLN A 307 27.50 -4.21 0.01
#